data_c5e194935e45c1e18f224b96478af890
#
_entry.id   c5e194935e45c1e18f224b96478af890
#
_cell.length_a   1.000
_cell.length_b   1.000
_cell.length_c   1.000
_cell.angle_alpha   90.00
_cell.angle_beta   90.00
_cell.angle_gamma   90.00
#
_symmetry.space_group_name_H-M   'P 1'
#
loop_
_entity.id
_entity.type
_entity.pdbx_description
1 polymer ?
#
loop_
_entity_poly.entity_id
_entity_poly.type
_entity_poly.pdbx_seq_one_letter_code
_entity_poly.pdbx_strand_id
1 'polypeptide(L)'
;MQVAVRIRGKDVQGKAFEEETATLAINAHGALILLQTRLTSGAKVLMHHNATKQEEECHVAFLGPVRSGKAEIGLEFSAPSPTFWRVTFPPEDWSPKHPDARSILTPIKR
;
A
#
# COMPACT_ATOMS: atom_id res chain seq x y z
N MET A 1 -4.64 8.63 -4.51
CA MET A 1 -3.38 9.04 -5.13
C MET A 1 -2.69 7.84 -5.74
N GLN A 2 -2.29 7.94 -6.97
CA GLN A 2 -1.62 6.83 -7.63
C GLN A 2 -0.11 7.07 -7.67
N VAL A 3 0.63 6.09 -7.17
CA VAL A 3 2.08 6.13 -7.18
C VAL A 3 2.56 4.83 -7.83
N ALA A 4 3.46 4.94 -8.78
CA ALA A 4 3.99 3.75 -9.45
C ALA A 4 4.97 3.05 -8.53
N VAL A 5 4.75 1.76 -8.31
CA VAL A 5 5.58 0.95 -7.42
C VAL A 5 5.83 -0.40 -8.07
N ARG A 6 6.88 -1.08 -7.60
CA ARG A 6 7.20 -2.44 -8.00
C ARG A 6 7.20 -3.31 -6.76
N ILE A 7 6.51 -4.44 -6.83
CA ILE A 7 6.39 -5.34 -5.70
C ILE A 7 7.17 -6.60 -6.00
N ARG A 8 8.04 -7.00 -5.08
CA ARG A 8 8.85 -8.21 -5.20
C ARG A 8 8.67 -9.08 -3.98
N GLY A 9 8.67 -10.37 -4.19
CA GLY A 9 8.51 -11.30 -3.09
C GLY A 9 8.26 -12.70 -3.61
N LYS A 10 7.53 -13.48 -2.84
CA LYS A 10 7.15 -14.83 -3.23
C LYS A 10 5.65 -14.96 -3.23
N ASP A 11 5.13 -15.68 -4.22
CA ASP A 11 3.70 -15.87 -4.36
C ASP A 11 3.24 -17.02 -3.46
N VAL A 12 1.94 -17.38 -3.58
CA VAL A 12 1.36 -18.43 -2.73
C VAL A 12 2.04 -19.77 -2.90
N GLN A 13 2.76 -19.97 -4.00
CA GLN A 13 3.45 -21.22 -4.27
C GLN A 13 4.92 -21.15 -3.90
N GLY A 14 5.35 -20.03 -3.30
CA GLY A 14 6.75 -19.86 -2.94
C GLY A 14 7.65 -19.46 -4.09
N LYS A 15 7.09 -19.09 -5.23
CA LYS A 15 7.88 -18.67 -6.38
C LYS A 15 8.16 -17.18 -6.31
N ALA A 16 9.40 -16.83 -6.60
CA ALA A 16 9.76 -15.40 -6.66
C ALA A 16 8.99 -14.71 -7.77
N PHE A 17 8.54 -13.49 -7.49
CA PHE A 17 7.85 -12.70 -8.49
C PHE A 17 8.27 -11.24 -8.38
N GLU A 18 8.00 -10.51 -9.45
CA GLU A 18 8.21 -9.08 -9.47
C GLU A 18 7.12 -8.50 -10.37
N GLU A 19 6.37 -7.54 -9.85
CA GLU A 19 5.24 -7.01 -10.60
C GLU A 19 5.15 -5.51 -10.39
N GLU A 20 4.95 -4.77 -11.47
CA GLU A 20 4.74 -3.33 -11.38
C GLU A 20 3.27 -3.03 -11.30
N THR A 21 2.94 -2.05 -10.48
CA THR A 21 1.56 -1.63 -10.33
C THR A 21 1.54 -0.17 -9.87
N ALA A 22 0.34 0.33 -9.64
CA ALA A 22 0.16 1.67 -9.09
C ALA A 22 -0.73 1.56 -7.87
N THR A 23 -0.53 2.47 -6.93
CA THR A 23 -1.34 2.45 -5.72
C THR A 23 -2.74 2.96 -6.02
N LEU A 24 -3.73 2.40 -5.33
CA LEU A 24 -5.08 2.92 -5.30
C LEU A 24 -5.22 3.97 -4.21
N ALA A 25 -4.52 3.75 -3.10
CA ALA A 25 -4.53 4.66 -1.96
C ALA A 25 -3.21 4.48 -1.22
N ILE A 26 -2.76 5.53 -0.57
CA ILE A 26 -1.58 5.48 0.27
C ILE A 26 -1.87 6.16 1.60
N ASN A 27 -1.10 5.76 2.62
CA ASN A 27 -1.10 6.47 3.89
C ASN A 27 0.28 6.27 4.52
N ALA A 28 0.48 6.81 5.72
CA ALA A 28 1.77 6.75 6.37
C ALA A 28 2.20 5.33 6.72
N HIS A 29 1.26 4.38 6.72
CA HIS A 29 1.53 3.00 7.14
C HIS A 29 1.64 2.03 5.99
N GLY A 30 1.27 2.43 4.77
CA GLY A 30 1.33 1.51 3.65
C GLY A 30 0.52 1.96 2.46
N ALA A 31 -0.04 0.99 1.73
CA ALA A 31 -0.76 1.29 0.50
C ALA A 31 -1.75 0.19 0.16
N LEU A 32 -2.73 0.56 -0.64
CA LEU A 32 -3.65 -0.39 -1.27
C LEU A 32 -3.26 -0.47 -2.74
N ILE A 33 -3.04 -1.67 -3.25
CA ILE A 33 -2.60 -1.90 -4.62
C ILE A 33 -3.43 -3.00 -5.26
N LEU A 34 -3.26 -3.16 -6.57
CA LEU A 34 -3.83 -4.28 -7.31
C LEU A 34 -2.69 -5.14 -7.83
N LEU A 35 -2.77 -6.46 -7.64
CA LEU A 35 -1.77 -7.38 -8.14
C LEU A 35 -2.42 -8.56 -8.84
N GLN A 36 -1.80 -9.01 -9.93
CA GLN A 36 -2.17 -10.28 -10.56
C GLN A 36 -1.63 -11.46 -9.76
N THR A 37 -0.45 -11.29 -9.16
CA THR A 37 0.17 -12.33 -8.36
C THR A 37 -0.64 -12.59 -7.10
N ARG A 38 -0.85 -13.86 -6.78
CA ARG A 38 -1.60 -14.26 -5.60
C ARG A 38 -0.67 -14.29 -4.40
N LEU A 39 -1.08 -13.65 -3.33
CA LEU A 39 -0.33 -13.60 -2.08
C LEU A 39 -1.19 -14.13 -0.95
N THR A 40 -0.54 -14.53 0.14
CA THR A 40 -1.25 -14.95 1.36
C THR A 40 -1.20 -13.82 2.38
N SER A 41 -2.16 -13.83 3.31
CA SER A 41 -2.17 -12.89 4.41
C SER A 41 -0.89 -13.03 5.21
N GLY A 42 -0.27 -11.91 5.55
CA GLY A 42 0.98 -11.90 6.31
C GLY A 42 2.23 -12.10 5.48
N ALA A 43 2.10 -12.37 4.20
CA ALA A 43 3.28 -12.55 3.35
C ALA A 43 4.11 -11.27 3.32
N LYS A 44 5.43 -11.43 3.28
CA LYS A 44 6.34 -10.29 3.22
C LYS A 44 6.75 -10.02 1.79
N VAL A 45 6.77 -8.75 1.42
CA VAL A 45 7.18 -8.33 0.08
C VAL A 45 8.01 -7.05 0.23
N LEU A 46 8.76 -6.73 -0.82
CA LEU A 46 9.46 -5.45 -0.91
C LEU A 46 8.70 -4.54 -1.84
N MET A 47 8.43 -3.33 -1.40
CA MET A 47 7.79 -2.32 -2.22
C MET A 47 8.82 -1.30 -2.64
N HIS A 48 8.99 -1.14 -3.94
CA HIS A 48 9.96 -0.22 -4.53
C HIS A 48 9.22 0.96 -5.12
N HIS A 49 9.57 2.16 -4.65
CA HIS A 49 8.98 3.40 -5.17
C HIS A 49 9.75 3.78 -6.43
N ASN A 50 9.09 3.73 -7.57
CA ASN A 50 9.80 3.88 -8.85
C ASN A 50 10.47 5.24 -9.00
N ALA A 51 9.84 6.29 -8.52
CA ALA A 51 10.38 7.65 -8.69
C ALA A 51 11.54 7.94 -7.74
N THR A 52 11.45 7.52 -6.48
CA THR A 52 12.48 7.85 -5.49
C THR A 52 13.53 6.78 -5.33
N LYS A 53 13.27 5.57 -5.86
CA LYS A 53 14.16 4.42 -5.75
C LYS A 53 14.29 3.90 -4.32
N GLN A 54 13.38 4.29 -3.42
CA GLN A 54 13.36 3.75 -2.06
C GLN A 54 12.64 2.42 -2.05
N GLU A 55 13.09 1.53 -1.17
CA GLU A 55 12.44 0.24 -0.97
C GLU A 55 12.16 0.04 0.51
N GLU A 56 11.01 -0.57 0.81
CA GLU A 56 10.65 -0.89 2.18
C GLU A 56 10.01 -2.25 2.22
N GLU A 57 10.29 -2.97 3.29
CA GLU A 57 9.62 -4.25 3.52
C GLU A 57 8.21 -4.00 4.00
N CYS A 58 7.28 -4.74 3.42
CA CYS A 58 5.87 -4.67 3.78
C CYS A 58 5.35 -6.06 4.02
N HIS A 59 4.21 -6.16 4.66
CA HIS A 59 3.49 -7.42 4.76
C HIS A 59 2.06 -7.23 4.30
N VAL A 60 1.45 -8.32 3.87
CA VAL A 60 0.08 -8.30 3.39
C VAL A 60 -0.84 -8.23 4.61
N ALA A 61 -1.50 -7.10 4.77
CA ALA A 61 -2.41 -6.88 5.89
C ALA A 61 -3.87 -7.10 5.49
N PHE A 62 -4.17 -7.04 4.20
CA PHE A 62 -5.55 -7.15 3.73
C PHE A 62 -5.56 -7.79 2.35
N LEU A 63 -6.43 -8.78 2.17
CA LEU A 63 -6.68 -9.40 0.87
C LEU A 63 -8.11 -9.09 0.50
N GLY A 64 -8.27 -8.30 -0.55
CA GLY A 64 -9.59 -7.87 -0.99
C GLY A 64 -10.08 -8.65 -2.20
N PRO A 65 -11.16 -8.14 -2.80
CA PRO A 65 -11.78 -8.85 -3.92
C PRO A 65 -10.91 -8.84 -5.16
N VAL A 66 -11.14 -9.84 -6.02
CA VAL A 66 -10.49 -9.94 -7.31
C VAL A 66 -11.35 -9.26 -8.35
N ARG A 67 -10.72 -8.40 -9.15
CA ARG A 67 -11.41 -7.71 -10.23
C ARG A 67 -10.54 -7.76 -11.47
N SER A 68 -11.08 -8.23 -12.56
CA SER A 68 -10.37 -8.31 -13.85
C SER A 68 -9.05 -9.03 -13.72
N GLY A 69 -9.01 -10.10 -12.93
CA GLY A 69 -7.80 -10.90 -12.75
C GLY A 69 -6.80 -10.34 -11.76
N LYS A 70 -7.11 -9.21 -11.12
CA LYS A 70 -6.22 -8.61 -10.13
C LYS A 70 -6.94 -8.52 -8.80
N ALA A 71 -6.19 -8.77 -7.72
CA ALA A 71 -6.74 -8.69 -6.37
C ALA A 71 -6.30 -7.40 -5.71
N GLU A 72 -7.20 -6.82 -4.91
CA GLU A 72 -6.82 -5.69 -4.06
C GLU A 72 -5.98 -6.24 -2.91
N ILE A 73 -4.83 -5.62 -2.68
CA ILE A 73 -3.91 -6.04 -1.62
C ILE A 73 -3.59 -4.81 -0.78
N GLY A 74 -3.84 -4.91 0.51
CA GLY A 74 -3.41 -3.88 1.45
C GLY A 74 -2.06 -4.26 2.00
N LEU A 75 -1.06 -3.42 1.77
CA LEU A 75 0.29 -3.63 2.28
C LEU A 75 0.56 -2.65 3.40
N GLU A 76 1.17 -3.16 4.46
CA GLU A 76 1.57 -2.34 5.60
C GLU A 76 3.07 -2.43 5.76
N PHE A 77 3.73 -1.28 5.98
CA PHE A 77 5.16 -1.28 6.21
C PHE A 77 5.48 -2.10 7.45
N SER A 78 6.51 -2.94 7.35
CA SER A 78 6.95 -3.74 8.49
C SER A 78 7.56 -2.88 9.57
N ALA A 79 8.15 -1.74 9.18
CA ALA A 79 8.63 -0.74 10.12
C ALA A 79 8.12 0.62 9.66
N PRO A 80 7.89 1.56 10.59
CA PRO A 80 7.37 2.86 10.18
C PRO A 80 8.25 3.52 9.14
N SER A 81 7.64 4.07 8.11
CA SER A 81 8.36 4.76 7.04
C SER A 81 7.54 5.94 6.56
N PRO A 82 7.35 6.97 7.40
CA PRO A 82 6.42 8.06 7.09
C PRO A 82 6.84 8.91 5.90
N THR A 83 8.10 8.84 5.48
CA THR A 83 8.56 9.64 4.35
C THR A 83 8.67 8.85 3.06
N PHE A 84 8.27 7.58 3.05
CA PHE A 84 8.41 6.73 1.86
C PHE A 84 7.71 7.36 0.65
N TRP A 85 6.52 7.92 0.86
CA TRP A 85 5.73 8.46 -0.24
C TRP A 85 6.14 9.87 -0.64
N ARG A 86 6.97 10.51 0.16
CA ARG A 86 7.43 11.87 -0.11
C ARG A 86 6.29 12.87 -0.12
N VAL A 87 5.27 12.63 0.69
CA VAL A 87 4.15 13.55 0.89
C VAL A 87 3.95 13.71 2.38
N THR A 88 3.26 14.78 2.75
CA THR A 88 2.97 15.06 4.15
C THR A 88 1.59 14.50 4.47
N PHE A 89 1.53 13.69 5.51
CA PHE A 89 0.25 13.13 5.97
C PHE A 89 -0.22 13.91 7.19
N PRO A 90 -1.55 14.00 7.38
CA PRO A 90 -2.08 14.66 8.57
C PRO A 90 -1.66 13.92 9.84
N PRO A 91 -1.73 14.58 11.00
CA PRO A 91 -1.47 13.91 12.27
C PRO A 91 -2.43 12.75 12.47
N GLU A 92 -2.02 11.84 13.35
CA GLU A 92 -2.84 10.65 13.60
C GLU A 92 -4.24 10.97 14.07
N ASP A 93 -4.39 12.06 14.80
CA ASP A 93 -5.73 12.40 15.26
C ASP A 93 -6.56 13.07 14.16
N TRP A 94 -5.97 13.40 13.03
CA TRP A 94 -6.74 13.80 11.88
C TRP A 94 -7.45 12.58 11.36
N SER A 95 -8.70 12.64 11.22
CA SER A 95 -9.39 11.44 10.81
C SER A 95 -10.63 11.79 10.04
N PRO A 96 -11.10 10.83 9.26
CA PRO A 96 -12.34 11.01 8.53
C PRO A 96 -13.53 11.19 9.43
N LYS A 97 -13.37 10.90 10.69
CA LYS A 97 -14.48 11.11 11.60
C LYS A 97 -14.75 12.56 11.80
N HIS A 98 -13.78 13.36 11.51
CA HIS A 98 -14.02 14.72 11.48
C HIS A 98 -14.80 15.00 10.31
N PRO A 99 -15.42 14.50 9.99
CA PRO A 99 -16.09 14.46 8.80
C PRO A 99 -15.42 15.23 7.73
N ASP A 100 -14.72 15.18 8.14
CA ASP A 100 -13.94 15.16 7.49
C ASP A 100 -13.14 14.73 6.93
N ALA A 101 -13.15 14.53 7.21
CA ALA A 101 -12.06 13.94 7.18
C ALA A 101 -12.00 12.99 6.42
N ARG A 102 -12.32 12.79 5.99
CA ARG A 102 -12.05 11.86 5.73
C ARG A 102 -11.68 11.06 4.95
N SER A 103 -11.56 10.84 4.96
CA SER A 103 -10.95 10.07 4.63
C SER A 103 -10.50 9.78 4.08
N ILE A 104 -10.59 9.82 4.19
CA ILE A 104 -9.97 9.71 4.04
C ILE A 104 -9.89 10.22 3.59
N LEU A 105 -10.34 10.73 3.60
CA LEU A 105 -10.07 11.32 3.59
C LEU A 105 -10.31 12.37 3.41
N THR A 106 -10.76 12.86 3.58
CA THR A 106 -10.80 13.74 3.74
C THR A 106 -10.82 14.64 4.19
N PRO A 107 -10.95 15.31 4.72
CA PRO A 107 -10.81 16.07 5.47
C PRO A 107 -11.08 16.83 5.87
N ILE A 108 -11.43 17.38 6.62
CA ILE A 108 -11.51 17.86 7.37
C ILE A 108 -11.70 18.63 7.67
N LYS A 109 -12.28 19.13 8.15
CA LYS A 109 -12.26 19.51 8.80
C LYS A 109 -12.32 19.85 9.31
N ARG A 110 -12.42 20.21 9.85
CA ARG A 110 -12.28 20.22 10.70
C ARG A 110 -11.95 20.61 10.99
#